data_26481fd9fca41642dab2ecadd8f40198
#
_entry.id   26481fd9fca41642dab2ecadd8f40198
#
_cell.length_a   1.000
_cell.length_b   1.000
_cell.length_c   1.000
_cell.angle_alpha   90.00
_cell.angle_beta   90.00
_cell.angle_gamma   90.00
#
_symmetry.space_group_name_H-M   'P 1'
#
loop_
_entity.id
_entity.type
_entity.pdbx_description
1 polymer ?
#
loop_
_entity_poly.entity_id
_entity_poly.type
_entity_poly.pdbx_seq_one_letter_code
_entity_poly.pdbx_strand_id
1 'polypeptide(L)'
;LPEFAKAIPVCKVRGRDLVGLPLKAPLTSLPRIYSLPMLTISMKKGTGIVTSVPSDAPDDYIALMDLKRKPALREKYGVKDDWVLPIEIIPIITVPYKRDDSPEDQDPEMTDLAAQVACDEFKVSSQNDKPQLLLAKAKTYKLGFYEGTLKIGDCKGMSVQDAKAHVKM
;
A
#
# COMPACT_ATOMS: atom_id res chain seq x y z
N LEU A 1 -1.83 -30.24 -5.44
CA LEU A 1 -2.81 -29.17 -5.53
C LEU A 1 -4.00 -29.74 -6.28
N PRO A 2 -5.26 -29.55 -5.84
CA PRO A 2 -6.39 -29.97 -6.63
C PRO A 2 -6.31 -29.29 -8.00
N GLU A 3 -6.58 -30.04 -9.07
CA GLU A 3 -6.72 -29.47 -10.40
C GLU A 3 -7.75 -28.33 -10.30
N PHE A 4 -7.30 -27.10 -10.53
CA PHE A 4 -8.21 -25.96 -10.55
C PHE A 4 -9.23 -26.25 -11.66
N ALA A 5 -10.48 -26.33 -11.26
CA ALA A 5 -11.58 -26.40 -12.21
C ALA A 5 -11.37 -25.29 -13.25
N LYS A 6 -11.45 -25.65 -14.53
CA LYS A 6 -11.18 -24.73 -15.64
C LYS A 6 -12.05 -23.49 -15.47
N ALA A 7 -11.44 -22.34 -15.14
CA ALA A 7 -12.18 -21.11 -14.93
C ALA A 7 -12.86 -20.68 -16.23
N ILE A 8 -14.16 -20.44 -16.18
CA ILE A 8 -14.93 -19.96 -17.32
C ILE A 8 -15.05 -18.43 -17.19
N PRO A 9 -14.47 -17.65 -18.12
CA PRO A 9 -14.64 -16.21 -18.11
C PRO A 9 -16.11 -15.83 -18.32
N VAL A 10 -16.71 -15.12 -17.39
CA VAL A 10 -18.11 -14.66 -17.49
C VAL A 10 -18.19 -13.35 -18.28
N CYS A 11 -17.27 -12.43 -18.05
CA CYS A 11 -17.20 -11.15 -18.75
C CYS A 11 -15.79 -10.56 -18.71
N LYS A 12 -15.57 -9.49 -19.50
CA LYS A 12 -14.36 -8.65 -19.45
C LYS A 12 -14.78 -7.25 -19.02
N VAL A 13 -14.14 -6.73 -17.97
CA VAL A 13 -14.38 -5.38 -17.44
C VAL A 13 -13.06 -4.61 -17.46
N ARG A 14 -13.10 -3.34 -17.85
CA ARG A 14 -11.92 -2.48 -17.78
C ARG A 14 -11.74 -1.97 -16.34
N GLY A 15 -10.50 -1.86 -15.86
CA GLY A 15 -10.21 -1.36 -14.51
C GLY A 15 -10.84 0.01 -14.22
N ARG A 16 -10.91 0.89 -15.22
CA ARG A 16 -11.58 2.20 -15.08
C ARG A 16 -13.09 2.10 -14.78
N ASP A 17 -13.74 1.06 -15.23
CA ASP A 17 -15.18 0.85 -15.02
C ASP A 17 -15.46 0.36 -13.58
N LEU A 18 -14.40 0.01 -12.84
CA LEU A 18 -14.45 -0.40 -11.44
C LEU A 18 -14.07 0.72 -10.46
N VAL A 19 -13.61 1.88 -10.95
CA VAL A 19 -13.24 3.02 -10.08
C VAL A 19 -14.50 3.57 -9.39
N GLY A 20 -14.41 3.79 -8.09
CA GLY A 20 -15.49 4.34 -7.27
C GLY A 20 -16.48 3.30 -6.76
N LEU A 21 -16.24 2.01 -6.96
CA LEU A 21 -17.07 0.98 -6.33
C LEU A 21 -16.92 1.07 -4.81
N PRO A 22 -18.04 1.15 -4.07
CA PRO A 22 -18.02 1.06 -2.61
C PRO A 22 -17.70 -0.37 -2.19
N LEU A 23 -16.72 -0.51 -1.32
CA LEU A 23 -16.19 -1.80 -0.86
C LEU A 23 -16.17 -1.85 0.67
N LYS A 24 -16.32 -3.05 1.23
CA LYS A 24 -16.02 -3.37 2.61
C LYS A 24 -14.66 -4.07 2.64
N ALA A 25 -13.65 -3.40 3.20
CA ALA A 25 -12.35 -4.01 3.36
C ALA A 25 -12.35 -4.99 4.55
N PRO A 26 -11.76 -6.18 4.41
CA PRO A 26 -11.59 -7.08 5.54
C PRO A 26 -10.55 -6.52 6.53
N LEU A 27 -10.67 -6.90 7.80
CA LEU A 27 -9.71 -6.59 8.88
C LEU A 27 -9.44 -5.08 9.08
N THR A 28 -10.43 -4.23 8.79
CA THR A 28 -10.34 -2.79 9.02
C THR A 28 -11.58 -2.27 9.73
N SER A 29 -11.40 -1.21 10.52
CA SER A 29 -12.50 -0.49 11.18
C SER A 29 -13.28 0.45 10.24
N LEU A 30 -12.80 0.65 9.00
CA LEU A 30 -13.45 1.53 8.05
C LEU A 30 -14.76 0.90 7.55
N PRO A 31 -15.90 1.59 7.71
CA PRO A 31 -17.21 1.03 7.31
C PRO A 31 -17.35 0.89 5.80
N ARG A 32 -16.65 1.73 5.06
CA ARG A 32 -16.65 1.77 3.60
C ARG A 32 -15.35 2.36 3.07
N ILE A 33 -14.82 1.75 2.02
CA ILE A 33 -13.75 2.29 1.19
C ILE A 33 -14.18 2.27 -0.27
N TYR A 34 -13.42 2.93 -1.14
CA TYR A 34 -13.68 2.96 -2.57
C TYR A 34 -12.51 2.41 -3.36
N SER A 35 -12.80 1.74 -4.48
CA SER A 35 -11.75 1.37 -5.42
C SER A 35 -11.21 2.62 -6.09
N LEU A 36 -9.89 2.77 -6.08
CA LEU A 36 -9.16 3.94 -6.59
C LEU A 36 -8.20 3.53 -7.71
N PRO A 37 -7.91 4.42 -8.67
CA PRO A 37 -6.96 4.12 -9.73
C PRO A 37 -5.52 4.13 -9.20
N MET A 38 -4.70 3.17 -9.67
CA MET A 38 -3.29 3.07 -9.35
C MET A 38 -2.50 2.58 -10.57
N LEU A 39 -1.41 3.29 -10.93
CA LEU A 39 -0.65 3.01 -12.16
C LEU A 39 0.21 1.75 -12.07
N THR A 40 0.57 1.31 -10.87
CA THR A 40 1.46 0.16 -10.65
C THR A 40 0.73 -1.19 -10.61
N ILE A 41 -0.60 -1.19 -10.70
CA ILE A 41 -1.41 -2.42 -10.73
C ILE A 41 -1.15 -3.20 -12.03
N SER A 42 -0.82 -4.48 -11.88
CA SER A 42 -0.58 -5.38 -13.00
C SER A 42 -1.75 -6.33 -13.23
N MET A 43 -2.24 -6.38 -14.48
CA MET A 43 -3.25 -7.35 -14.91
C MET A 43 -2.70 -8.78 -15.04
N LYS A 44 -1.38 -8.96 -14.94
CA LYS A 44 -0.71 -10.27 -15.04
C LYS A 44 -0.51 -10.92 -13.67
N LYS A 45 -0.88 -10.24 -12.59
CA LYS A 45 -0.66 -10.70 -11.21
C LYS A 45 -1.90 -10.43 -10.35
N GLY A 46 -2.39 -11.46 -9.68
CA GLY A 46 -3.55 -11.35 -8.80
C GLY A 46 -4.86 -11.09 -9.56
N THR A 47 -5.76 -10.34 -8.94
CA THR A 47 -7.12 -10.06 -9.43
C THR A 47 -7.24 -8.70 -10.13
N GLY A 48 -6.19 -7.87 -10.12
CA GLY A 48 -6.26 -6.48 -10.58
C GLY A 48 -6.91 -5.51 -9.58
N ILE A 49 -7.44 -6.01 -8.47
CA ILE A 49 -7.91 -5.23 -7.32
C ILE A 49 -7.11 -5.67 -6.11
N VAL A 50 -6.43 -4.73 -5.46
CA VAL A 50 -5.48 -5.00 -4.39
C VAL A 50 -5.81 -4.13 -3.19
N THR A 51 -5.69 -4.68 -1.98
CA THR A 51 -5.77 -3.91 -0.75
C THR A 51 -4.59 -2.94 -0.67
N SER A 52 -4.88 -1.68 -0.37
CA SER A 52 -3.88 -0.61 -0.25
C SER A 52 -3.42 -0.47 1.19
N VAL A 53 -2.10 -0.33 1.39
CA VAL A 53 -1.45 -0.15 2.69
C VAL A 53 -0.47 1.03 2.64
N PRO A 54 -0.95 2.27 2.61
CA PRO A 54 -0.12 3.46 2.38
C PRO A 54 0.84 3.79 3.54
N SER A 55 0.74 3.16 4.71
CA SER A 55 1.74 3.32 5.78
C SER A 55 3.07 2.65 5.45
N ASP A 56 3.04 1.52 4.71
CA ASP A 56 4.18 0.63 4.56
C ASP A 56 4.59 0.40 3.10
N ALA A 57 3.65 0.53 2.16
CA ALA A 57 3.89 0.33 0.74
C ALA A 57 4.05 1.68 0.01
N PRO A 58 5.27 2.02 -0.48
CA PRO A 58 5.51 3.27 -1.21
C PRO A 58 4.65 3.46 -2.45
N ASP A 59 4.33 2.39 -3.18
CA ASP A 59 3.40 2.44 -4.31
C ASP A 59 2.02 2.96 -3.88
N ASP A 60 1.50 2.43 -2.78
CA ASP A 60 0.18 2.77 -2.23
C ASP A 60 0.17 4.19 -1.66
N TYR A 61 1.25 4.54 -0.93
CA TYR A 61 1.43 5.87 -0.37
C TYR A 61 1.40 6.94 -1.46
N ILE A 62 2.25 6.80 -2.47
CA ILE A 62 2.36 7.83 -3.51
C ILE A 62 1.10 7.88 -4.40
N ALA A 63 0.42 6.74 -4.60
CA ALA A 63 -0.84 6.71 -5.32
C ALA A 63 -1.93 7.49 -4.58
N LEU A 64 -2.03 7.32 -3.27
CA LEU A 64 -2.94 8.10 -2.42
C LEU A 64 -2.58 9.58 -2.42
N MET A 65 -1.28 9.92 -2.27
CA MET A 65 -0.82 11.32 -2.27
C MET A 65 -1.03 12.00 -3.62
N ASP A 66 -0.82 11.31 -4.74
CA ASP A 66 -1.14 11.82 -6.07
C ASP A 66 -2.61 12.20 -6.19
N LEU A 67 -3.51 11.34 -5.75
CA LEU A 67 -4.95 11.61 -5.77
C LEU A 67 -5.35 12.74 -4.81
N LYS A 68 -4.74 12.82 -3.62
CA LYS A 68 -5.00 13.90 -2.66
C LYS A 68 -4.53 15.27 -3.17
N ARG A 69 -3.34 15.33 -3.76
CA ARG A 69 -2.66 16.59 -4.15
C ARG A 69 -3.07 17.11 -5.52
N LYS A 70 -3.58 16.25 -6.42
CA LYS A 70 -3.81 16.57 -7.84
C LYS A 70 -5.30 16.51 -8.20
N PRO A 71 -6.04 17.62 -8.08
CA PRO A 71 -7.47 17.67 -8.47
C PRO A 71 -7.73 17.21 -9.91
N ALA A 72 -6.88 17.63 -10.85
CA ALA A 72 -6.97 17.24 -12.26
C ALA A 72 -6.82 15.72 -12.45
N LEU A 73 -6.09 15.03 -11.58
CA LEU A 73 -5.98 13.57 -11.63
C LEU A 73 -7.29 12.91 -11.17
N ARG A 74 -7.92 13.45 -10.13
CA ARG A 74 -9.23 12.97 -9.67
C ARG A 74 -10.29 13.18 -10.76
N GLU A 75 -10.34 14.35 -11.36
CA GLU A 75 -11.24 14.65 -12.48
C GLU A 75 -11.03 13.68 -13.65
N LYS A 76 -9.78 13.48 -14.07
CA LYS A 76 -9.42 12.54 -15.15
C LYS A 76 -9.99 11.12 -14.96
N TYR A 77 -10.01 10.65 -13.73
CA TYR A 77 -10.47 9.29 -13.40
C TYR A 77 -11.88 9.24 -12.82
N GLY A 78 -12.58 10.36 -12.72
CA GLY A 78 -13.92 10.45 -12.14
C GLY A 78 -13.94 10.14 -10.63
N VAL A 79 -12.81 10.37 -9.94
CA VAL A 79 -12.69 10.16 -8.49
C VAL A 79 -13.26 11.36 -7.76
N LYS A 80 -14.20 11.13 -6.84
CA LYS A 80 -14.78 12.17 -6.02
C LYS A 80 -13.86 12.53 -4.85
N ASP A 81 -13.93 13.78 -4.42
CA ASP A 81 -13.13 14.31 -3.31
C ASP A 81 -13.42 13.56 -2.00
N ASP A 82 -14.68 13.26 -1.72
CA ASP A 82 -15.13 12.54 -0.54
C ASP A 82 -14.66 11.08 -0.48
N TRP A 83 -14.21 10.51 -1.59
CA TRP A 83 -13.62 9.16 -1.62
C TRP A 83 -12.16 9.12 -1.21
N VAL A 84 -11.45 10.23 -1.27
CA VAL A 84 -9.98 10.29 -1.13
C VAL A 84 -9.52 11.26 -0.06
N LEU A 85 -10.06 12.48 -0.02
CA LEU A 85 -9.53 13.53 0.86
C LEU A 85 -9.64 13.18 2.35
N PRO A 86 -10.73 12.52 2.82
CA PRO A 86 -10.86 12.14 4.23
C PRO A 86 -9.99 10.94 4.64
N ILE A 87 -9.36 10.22 3.69
CA ILE A 87 -8.57 9.03 4.04
C ILE A 87 -7.37 9.45 4.89
N GLU A 88 -7.28 8.93 6.09
CA GLU A 88 -6.09 9.00 6.92
C GLU A 88 -5.25 7.73 6.76
N ILE A 89 -3.92 7.89 6.83
CA ILE A 89 -3.03 6.74 6.78
C ILE A 89 -3.00 6.10 8.16
N ILE A 90 -3.42 4.84 8.22
CA ILE A 90 -3.44 4.05 9.46
C ILE A 90 -2.14 3.25 9.54
N PRO A 91 -1.25 3.54 10.49
CA PRO A 91 -0.03 2.76 10.69
C PRO A 91 -0.37 1.33 11.14
N ILE A 92 0.15 0.33 10.45
CA ILE A 92 -0.08 -1.08 10.78
C ILE A 92 1.16 -1.81 11.27
N ILE A 93 2.35 -1.37 10.88
CA ILE A 93 3.65 -1.87 11.36
C ILE A 93 4.53 -0.71 11.83
N THR A 94 5.42 -1.00 12.79
CA THR A 94 6.55 -0.15 13.15
C THR A 94 7.83 -0.84 12.69
N VAL A 95 8.75 -0.09 12.09
CA VAL A 95 10.05 -0.60 11.63
C VAL A 95 11.20 0.28 12.12
N PRO A 96 12.39 -0.30 12.36
CA PRO A 96 13.62 0.49 12.52
C PRO A 96 14.08 0.98 11.15
N TYR A 97 14.06 2.29 10.92
CA TYR A 97 14.44 2.88 9.65
C TYR A 97 15.72 3.69 9.77
N LYS A 98 16.72 3.33 8.99
CA LYS A 98 17.95 4.10 8.83
C LYS A 98 18.03 4.59 7.38
N ARG A 99 18.24 5.90 7.20
CA ARG A 99 18.45 6.47 5.85
C ARG A 99 19.82 6.07 5.32
N ASP A 100 19.96 5.94 4.02
CA ASP A 100 21.23 5.54 3.39
C ASP A 100 22.30 6.62 3.52
N ASP A 101 21.92 7.89 3.71
CA ASP A 101 22.80 9.03 3.94
C ASP A 101 23.10 9.31 5.43
N SER A 102 22.56 8.49 6.36
CA SER A 102 22.84 8.63 7.79
C SER A 102 24.24 8.16 8.13
N PRO A 103 24.89 8.75 9.16
CA PRO A 103 26.17 8.26 9.70
C PRO A 103 26.14 6.76 10.05
N GLU A 104 27.27 6.06 9.87
CA GLU A 104 27.33 4.61 10.13
C GLU A 104 27.04 4.24 11.58
N ASP A 105 27.43 5.10 12.52
CA ASP A 105 27.25 4.96 13.96
C ASP A 105 25.87 5.44 14.48
N GLN A 106 25.02 5.98 13.60
CA GLN A 106 23.67 6.37 13.97
C GLN A 106 22.76 5.16 14.04
N ASP A 107 22.07 5.00 15.17
CA ASP A 107 21.03 3.99 15.31
C ASP A 107 19.81 4.28 14.42
N PRO A 108 19.11 3.24 13.95
CA PRO A 108 17.88 3.43 13.20
C PRO A 108 16.78 4.08 14.04
N GLU A 109 16.00 4.96 13.43
CA GLU A 109 14.83 5.56 14.07
C GLU A 109 13.59 4.68 13.86
N MET A 110 12.81 4.48 14.92
CA MET A 110 11.55 3.75 14.80
C MET A 110 10.53 4.59 14.05
N THR A 111 9.95 4.06 12.99
CA THR A 111 8.89 4.73 12.24
C THR A 111 7.68 3.84 12.00
N ASP A 112 6.50 4.47 12.02
CA ASP A 112 5.21 3.88 11.72
C ASP A 112 4.73 4.18 10.30
N LEU A 113 5.49 4.99 9.56
CA LEU A 113 5.18 5.47 8.22
C LEU A 113 6.35 5.23 7.27
N ALA A 114 6.82 3.98 7.22
CA ALA A 114 7.99 3.60 6.44
C ALA A 114 7.88 3.99 4.96
N ALA A 115 6.68 3.90 4.38
CA ALA A 115 6.43 4.29 2.99
C ALA A 115 6.68 5.78 2.75
N GLN A 116 6.22 6.63 3.67
CA GLN A 116 6.46 8.08 3.59
C GLN A 116 7.94 8.39 3.70
N VAL A 117 8.61 7.86 4.74
CA VAL A 117 10.04 8.11 4.98
C VAL A 117 10.89 7.68 3.78
N ALA A 118 10.58 6.52 3.20
CA ALA A 118 11.28 6.04 2.01
C ALA A 118 10.99 6.91 0.76
N CYS A 119 9.74 7.33 0.56
CA CYS A 119 9.42 8.24 -0.54
C CYS A 119 10.17 9.58 -0.41
N ASP A 120 10.29 10.12 0.80
CA ASP A 120 11.03 11.35 1.06
C ASP A 120 12.54 11.16 0.83
N GLU A 121 13.12 10.06 1.31
CA GLU A 121 14.53 9.72 1.12
C GLU A 121 14.91 9.58 -0.36
N PHE A 122 14.15 8.79 -1.11
CA PHE A 122 14.39 8.55 -2.53
C PHE A 122 13.77 9.60 -3.45
N LYS A 123 13.20 10.70 -2.89
CA LYS A 123 12.61 11.82 -3.63
C LYS A 123 11.52 11.39 -4.61
N VAL A 124 10.66 10.48 -4.17
CA VAL A 124 9.49 10.05 -4.92
C VAL A 124 8.39 11.09 -4.76
N SER A 125 8.04 11.78 -5.84
CA SER A 125 7.02 12.83 -5.87
C SER A 125 5.72 12.39 -6.55
N SER A 126 5.76 11.32 -7.34
CA SER A 126 4.66 10.82 -8.16
C SER A 126 4.81 9.33 -8.47
N GLN A 127 3.70 8.66 -8.79
CA GLN A 127 3.70 7.29 -9.33
C GLN A 127 4.52 7.13 -10.62
N ASN A 128 4.89 8.24 -11.28
CA ASN A 128 5.70 8.21 -12.49
C ASN A 128 7.21 8.09 -12.21
N ASP A 129 7.66 8.34 -10.99
CA ASP A 129 9.06 8.28 -10.57
C ASP A 129 9.49 6.81 -10.33
N LYS A 130 9.32 5.98 -11.36
CA LYS A 130 9.46 4.51 -11.28
C LYS A 130 10.80 4.02 -10.73
N PRO A 131 11.97 4.55 -11.13
CA PRO A 131 13.26 4.10 -10.59
C PRO A 131 13.36 4.34 -9.07
N GLN A 132 13.02 5.56 -8.62
CA GLN A 132 13.05 5.96 -7.21
C GLN A 132 12.05 5.16 -6.40
N LEU A 133 10.85 4.97 -6.94
CA LEU A 133 9.81 4.17 -6.31
C LEU A 133 10.22 2.71 -6.13
N LEU A 134 10.97 2.15 -7.08
CA LEU A 134 11.50 0.79 -6.96
C LEU A 134 12.51 0.67 -5.80
N LEU A 135 13.38 1.66 -5.61
CA LEU A 135 14.32 1.70 -4.48
C LEU A 135 13.60 1.81 -3.14
N ALA A 136 12.67 2.76 -3.04
CA ALA A 136 11.84 2.93 -1.84
C ALA A 136 11.11 1.63 -1.47
N LYS A 137 10.51 0.97 -2.45
CA LYS A 137 9.80 -0.29 -2.29
C LYS A 137 10.71 -1.44 -1.83
N ALA A 138 11.88 -1.59 -2.43
CA ALA A 138 12.83 -2.64 -2.06
C ALA A 138 13.26 -2.50 -0.59
N LYS A 139 13.54 -1.27 -0.13
CA LYS A 139 13.92 -0.97 1.25
C LYS A 139 12.79 -1.25 2.22
N THR A 140 11.61 -0.68 2.00
CA THR A 140 10.47 -0.83 2.92
C THR A 140 9.97 -2.26 3.04
N TYR A 141 9.93 -3.02 1.93
CA TYR A 141 9.48 -4.42 1.97
C TYR A 141 10.44 -5.30 2.75
N LYS A 142 11.76 -5.07 2.61
CA LYS A 142 12.76 -5.79 3.40
C LYS A 142 12.60 -5.49 4.88
N LEU A 143 12.56 -4.21 5.26
CA LEU A 143 12.40 -3.78 6.65
C LEU A 143 11.07 -4.29 7.24
N GLY A 144 9.95 -4.04 6.56
CA GLY A 144 8.63 -4.43 7.04
C GLY A 144 8.49 -5.92 7.28
N PHE A 145 9.06 -6.76 6.40
CA PHE A 145 8.96 -8.20 6.54
C PHE A 145 9.88 -8.78 7.62
N TYR A 146 11.14 -8.35 7.67
CA TYR A 146 12.13 -8.95 8.55
C TYR A 146 12.23 -8.29 9.93
N GLU A 147 11.93 -6.99 10.03
CA GLU A 147 12.17 -6.19 11.24
C GLU A 147 10.88 -5.50 11.74
N GLY A 148 9.77 -5.67 11.01
CA GLY A 148 8.51 -5.04 11.35
C GLY A 148 7.80 -5.69 12.53
N THR A 149 7.19 -4.84 13.37
CA THR A 149 6.33 -5.23 14.48
C THR A 149 4.92 -4.70 14.25
N LEU A 150 3.91 -5.55 14.37
CA LEU A 150 2.51 -5.18 14.17
C LEU A 150 2.01 -4.23 15.28
N LYS A 151 1.24 -3.22 14.87
CA LYS A 151 0.66 -2.20 15.78
C LYS A 151 -0.81 -2.40 16.08
N ILE A 152 -1.52 -3.12 15.24
CA ILE A 152 -2.99 -3.24 15.27
C ILE A 152 -3.43 -4.70 15.19
N GLY A 153 -4.72 -4.93 15.51
CA GLY A 153 -5.35 -6.24 15.44
C GLY A 153 -4.90 -7.21 16.53
N ASP A 154 -5.31 -8.45 16.40
CA ASP A 154 -5.06 -9.52 17.40
C ASP A 154 -3.57 -9.91 17.50
N CYS A 155 -2.79 -9.59 16.48
CA CYS A 155 -1.34 -9.85 16.43
C CYS A 155 -0.50 -8.64 16.86
N LYS A 156 -1.08 -7.63 17.51
CA LYS A 156 -0.34 -6.44 17.98
C LYS A 156 0.83 -6.84 18.87
N GLY A 157 2.02 -6.29 18.55
CA GLY A 157 3.27 -6.56 19.26
C GLY A 157 4.04 -7.79 18.74
N MET A 158 3.47 -8.55 17.81
CA MET A 158 4.18 -9.67 17.16
C MET A 158 5.05 -9.17 16.01
N SER A 159 6.13 -9.90 15.72
CA SER A 159 6.86 -9.70 14.48
C SER A 159 5.96 -10.02 13.26
N VAL A 160 6.20 -9.35 12.14
CA VAL A 160 5.45 -9.63 10.89
C VAL A 160 5.64 -11.09 10.45
N GLN A 161 6.82 -11.66 10.67
CA GLN A 161 7.11 -13.06 10.33
C GLN A 161 6.26 -14.04 11.14
N ASP A 162 6.18 -13.85 12.45
CA ASP A 162 5.42 -14.73 13.35
C ASP A 162 3.90 -14.58 13.12
N ALA A 163 3.43 -13.34 12.98
CA ALA A 163 2.03 -13.06 12.73
C ALA A 163 1.50 -13.67 11.43
N LYS A 164 2.36 -13.85 10.42
CA LYS A 164 1.98 -14.47 9.14
C LYS A 164 1.36 -15.86 9.30
N ALA A 165 1.80 -16.62 10.27
CA ALA A 165 1.24 -17.95 10.55
C ALA A 165 -0.17 -17.85 11.17
N HIS A 166 -0.41 -16.84 12.03
CA HIS A 166 -1.69 -16.63 12.71
C HIS A 166 -2.76 -16.05 11.78
N VAL A 167 -2.39 -15.17 10.85
CA VAL A 167 -3.35 -14.51 9.94
C VAL A 167 -3.83 -15.45 8.81
N LYS A 168 -3.15 -16.56 8.56
CA LYS A 168 -3.53 -17.53 7.51
C LYS A 168 -4.64 -18.50 7.91
N MET A 169 -5.02 -18.52 9.17
CA MET A 169 -6.14 -19.30 9.66
C MET A 169 -7.44 -18.53 9.48
#